data_7b14e9fbc4f8f1b0e4b02bac8be648b6
#
_entry.id   7b14e9fbc4f8f1b0e4b02bac8be648b6
#
_cell.length_a   1.000
_cell.length_b   1.000
_cell.length_c   1.000
_cell.angle_alpha   90.00
_cell.angle_beta   90.00
_cell.angle_gamma   90.00
#
_symmetry.space_group_name_H-M   'P 1'
#
loop_
_entity.id
_entity.type
_entity.pdbx_description
1 polymer ?
#
loop_
_entity_poly.entity_id
_entity_poly.type
_entity_poly.pdbx_seq_one_letter_code
_entity_poly.pdbx_strand_id
1 'polypeptide(L)'
;MAKVIGLGGLFFLCRDVDATRAWYTRVLGVQIDEYGGASFSQADAAARFPQGARTIWAPFKAGSDYFKPSDSDFMMNLMVDDLDAMIEQIKAEGVEMEGEPMTESYG
;
A
#
# COMPACT_ATOMS: atom_id res chain seq x y z
N MET A 1 -8.13 -30.17 -1.31
CA MET A 1 -8.77 -29.27 -2.26
C MET A 1 -7.93 -28.03 -2.45
N ALA A 2 -7.77 -27.61 -3.68
CA ALA A 2 -7.00 -26.41 -3.97
C ALA A 2 -7.72 -25.16 -3.46
N LYS A 3 -6.96 -24.13 -3.08
CA LYS A 3 -7.51 -22.88 -2.58
C LYS A 3 -6.57 -21.73 -2.93
N VAL A 4 -7.11 -20.52 -2.91
CA VAL A 4 -6.31 -19.31 -3.03
C VAL A 4 -5.55 -19.10 -1.72
N ILE A 5 -4.25 -18.83 -1.80
CA ILE A 5 -3.40 -18.65 -0.64
C ILE A 5 -2.88 -17.22 -0.47
N GLY A 6 -3.21 -16.33 -1.39
CA GLY A 6 -2.79 -14.93 -1.29
C GLY A 6 -3.00 -14.18 -2.58
N LEU A 7 -2.53 -12.96 -2.62
CA LEU A 7 -2.54 -12.13 -3.82
C LEU A 7 -1.17 -12.17 -4.47
N GLY A 8 -1.15 -12.48 -5.77
CA GLY A 8 0.08 -12.45 -6.56
C GLY A 8 0.48 -11.04 -6.98
N GLY A 9 -0.48 -10.15 -7.05
CA GLY A 9 -0.22 -8.76 -7.39
C GLY A 9 -1.48 -7.94 -7.49
N LEU A 10 -1.29 -6.64 -7.54
CA LEU A 10 -2.33 -5.66 -7.78
C LEU A 10 -2.03 -4.95 -9.09
N PHE A 11 -3.00 -4.93 -9.99
CA PHE A 11 -2.88 -4.29 -11.30
C PHE A 11 -3.99 -3.26 -11.42
N PHE A 12 -3.62 -2.04 -11.83
CA PHE A 12 -4.59 -0.95 -11.87
C PHE A 12 -4.33 -0.02 -13.04
N LEU A 13 -5.38 0.70 -13.43
CA LEU A 13 -5.31 1.68 -14.49
C LEU A 13 -5.05 3.06 -13.89
N CYS A 14 -4.24 3.86 -14.58
CA CYS A 14 -4.02 5.25 -14.21
C CYS A 14 -3.90 6.09 -15.49
N ARG A 15 -4.15 7.39 -15.36
CA ARG A 15 -4.17 8.28 -16.52
C ARG A 15 -2.79 8.55 -17.08
N ASP A 16 -1.82 8.73 -16.19
CA ASP A 16 -0.44 9.07 -16.56
C ASP A 16 0.48 8.12 -15.82
N VAL A 17 0.93 7.10 -16.54
CA VAL A 17 1.74 6.03 -15.95
C VAL A 17 3.08 6.57 -15.45
N ASP A 18 3.73 7.42 -16.24
CA ASP A 18 5.05 7.96 -15.85
C ASP A 18 4.93 8.86 -14.61
N ALA A 19 3.91 9.70 -14.56
CA ALA A 19 3.66 10.54 -13.39
C ALA A 19 3.35 9.70 -12.14
N THR A 20 2.58 8.64 -12.31
CA THR A 20 2.24 7.72 -11.22
C THR A 20 3.49 7.03 -10.68
N ARG A 21 4.32 6.49 -11.56
CA ARG A 21 5.59 5.85 -11.17
C ARG A 21 6.49 6.83 -10.43
N ALA A 22 6.64 8.04 -10.95
CA ALA A 22 7.48 9.07 -10.34
C ALA A 22 6.99 9.44 -8.95
N TRP A 23 5.69 9.56 -8.77
CA TRP A 23 5.09 9.90 -7.46
C TRP A 23 5.37 8.79 -6.44
N TYR A 24 5.12 7.53 -6.81
CA TYR A 24 5.32 6.41 -5.89
C TYR A 24 6.79 6.24 -5.50
N THR A 25 7.71 6.46 -6.43
CA THR A 25 9.15 6.43 -6.13
C THR A 25 9.54 7.57 -5.21
N ARG A 26 9.12 8.78 -5.54
CA ARG A 26 9.52 9.99 -4.80
C ARG A 26 8.91 10.04 -3.40
N VAL A 27 7.62 9.75 -3.29
CA VAL A 27 6.89 9.89 -2.02
C VAL A 27 7.03 8.66 -1.14
N LEU A 28 6.89 7.46 -1.72
CA LEU A 28 6.80 6.22 -0.96
C LEU A 28 8.04 5.33 -1.07
N GLY A 29 9.03 5.72 -1.85
CA GLY A 29 10.26 4.94 -1.98
C GLY A 29 10.10 3.64 -2.76
N VAL A 30 9.07 3.53 -3.59
CA VAL A 30 8.83 2.34 -4.40
C VAL A 30 9.90 2.26 -5.49
N GLN A 31 10.54 1.10 -5.61
CA GLN A 31 11.57 0.86 -6.62
C GLN A 31 10.93 0.26 -7.87
N ILE A 32 10.87 1.07 -8.92
CA ILE A 32 10.28 0.64 -10.19
C ILE A 32 11.33 -0.14 -10.99
N ASP A 33 10.95 -1.33 -11.46
CA ASP A 33 11.84 -2.20 -12.21
C ASP A 33 11.77 -1.92 -13.72
N GLU A 34 12.53 -2.69 -14.51
CA GLU A 34 12.62 -2.51 -15.96
C GLU A 34 11.28 -2.80 -16.68
N TYR A 35 10.36 -3.51 -16.04
CA TYR A 35 9.05 -3.80 -16.61
C TYR A 35 8.00 -2.76 -16.28
N GLY A 36 8.38 -1.76 -15.46
CA GLY A 36 7.50 -0.64 -15.14
C GLY A 36 6.63 -0.83 -13.92
N GLY A 37 6.84 -1.89 -13.18
CA GLY A 37 6.16 -2.14 -11.91
C GLY A 37 7.14 -2.28 -10.77
N ALA A 38 6.68 -2.81 -9.66
CA ALA A 38 7.52 -3.10 -8.49
C ALA A 38 7.17 -4.47 -7.95
N SER A 39 8.17 -5.15 -7.42
CA SER A 39 7.99 -6.44 -6.76
C SER A 39 8.36 -6.32 -5.28
N PHE A 40 7.52 -6.86 -4.44
CA PHE A 40 7.75 -6.90 -3.00
C PHE A 40 7.87 -8.36 -2.59
N SER A 41 9.03 -8.76 -2.10
CA SER A 41 9.25 -10.14 -1.67
C SER A 41 8.41 -10.45 -0.42
N GLN A 42 7.56 -11.47 -0.53
CA GLN A 42 6.76 -11.92 0.62
C GLN A 42 7.67 -12.51 1.70
N ALA A 43 8.75 -13.18 1.29
CA ALA A 43 9.73 -13.72 2.23
C ALA A 43 10.42 -12.60 3.02
N ASP A 44 10.78 -11.50 2.37
CA ASP A 44 11.40 -10.35 3.04
C ASP A 44 10.43 -9.70 4.03
N ALA A 45 9.17 -9.52 3.62
CA ALA A 45 8.14 -8.97 4.51
C ALA A 45 7.93 -9.87 5.72
N ALA A 46 7.87 -11.19 5.51
CA ALA A 46 7.69 -12.16 6.60
C ALA A 46 8.89 -12.19 7.54
N ALA A 47 10.10 -12.03 7.01
CA ALA A 47 11.31 -11.98 7.84
C ALA A 47 11.32 -10.74 8.72
N ARG A 48 10.85 -9.61 8.20
CA ARG A 48 10.80 -8.35 8.94
C ARG A 48 9.64 -8.31 9.94
N PHE A 49 8.49 -8.87 9.55
CA PHE A 49 7.27 -8.85 10.37
C PHE A 49 6.69 -10.26 10.51
N PRO A 50 7.38 -11.16 11.23
CA PRO A 50 6.97 -12.56 11.28
C PRO A 50 5.58 -12.80 11.89
N GLN A 51 5.07 -11.83 12.64
CA GLN A 51 3.76 -11.92 13.28
C GLN A 51 2.65 -11.24 12.48
N GLY A 52 3.00 -10.37 11.52
CA GLY A 52 2.02 -9.50 10.86
C GLY A 52 2.10 -9.40 9.35
N ALA A 53 2.95 -10.19 8.69
CA ALA A 53 3.12 -10.12 7.25
C ALA A 53 1.99 -10.85 6.53
N ARG A 54 0.85 -10.18 6.38
CA ARG A 54 -0.36 -10.73 5.77
C ARG A 54 -0.90 -9.79 4.71
N THR A 55 -1.57 -10.37 3.73
CA THR A 55 -2.37 -9.60 2.78
C THR A 55 -3.84 -9.80 3.13
N ILE A 56 -4.57 -8.72 3.30
CA ILE A 56 -6.00 -8.75 3.64
C ILE A 56 -6.80 -8.58 2.35
N TRP A 57 -7.78 -9.44 2.17
CA TRP A 57 -8.77 -9.31 1.11
C TRP A 57 -10.12 -9.10 1.79
N ALA A 58 -10.73 -7.94 1.59
CA ALA A 58 -11.93 -7.59 2.33
C ALA A 58 -12.88 -6.77 1.45
N PRO A 59 -14.03 -7.35 1.07
CA PRO A 59 -15.04 -6.57 0.37
C PRO A 59 -15.79 -5.67 1.35
N PHE A 60 -16.00 -4.42 0.93
CA PHE A 60 -16.81 -3.46 1.65
C PHE A 60 -18.13 -3.28 0.93
N LYS A 61 -19.17 -2.95 1.68
CA LYS A 61 -20.49 -2.73 1.13
C LYS A 61 -20.49 -1.50 0.22
N ALA A 62 -21.19 -1.59 -0.91
CA ALA A 62 -21.39 -0.45 -1.79
C ALA A 62 -22.02 0.71 -1.01
N GLY A 63 -21.51 1.91 -1.21
CA GLY A 63 -21.99 3.09 -0.48
C GLY A 63 -21.31 3.32 0.87
N SER A 64 -20.39 2.43 1.28
CA SER A 64 -19.59 2.67 2.48
C SER A 64 -18.79 3.96 2.34
N ASP A 65 -18.66 4.72 3.42
CA ASP A 65 -17.87 5.94 3.46
C ASP A 65 -16.43 5.72 3.95
N TYR A 66 -16.05 4.46 4.16
CA TYR A 66 -14.75 4.12 4.74
C TYR A 66 -13.57 4.63 3.90
N PHE A 67 -13.73 4.69 2.57
CA PHE A 67 -12.66 5.15 1.67
C PHE A 67 -12.63 6.67 1.49
N LYS A 68 -13.59 7.41 2.08
CA LYS A 68 -13.61 8.86 1.95
C LYS A 68 -12.35 9.49 2.53
N PRO A 69 -11.82 10.58 1.96
CA PRO A 69 -12.42 11.37 0.86
C PRO A 69 -12.19 10.83 -0.55
N SER A 70 -11.62 9.63 -0.70
CA SER A 70 -11.42 9.02 -2.01
C SER A 70 -12.76 8.59 -2.61
N ASP A 71 -12.89 8.78 -3.92
CA ASP A 71 -14.03 8.29 -4.71
C ASP A 71 -13.72 6.98 -5.43
N SER A 72 -12.54 6.40 -5.19
CA SER A 72 -12.15 5.14 -5.81
C SER A 72 -12.92 3.96 -5.21
N ASP A 73 -13.08 2.92 -6.02
CA ASP A 73 -13.78 1.71 -5.61
C ASP A 73 -12.88 0.75 -4.81
N PHE A 74 -11.62 1.10 -4.64
CA PHE A 74 -10.68 0.27 -3.90
C PHE A 74 -9.74 1.16 -3.08
N MET A 75 -9.08 0.55 -2.12
CA MET A 75 -8.08 1.22 -1.28
C MET A 75 -6.86 0.31 -1.19
N MET A 76 -5.69 0.89 -1.41
CA MET A 76 -4.44 0.17 -1.19
C MET A 76 -3.99 0.34 0.24
N ASN A 77 -3.73 -0.78 0.91
CA ASN A 77 -3.13 -0.78 2.22
C ASN A 77 -1.69 -1.27 2.05
N LEU A 78 -0.74 -0.40 2.32
CA LEU A 78 0.67 -0.68 2.06
C LEU A 78 1.41 -0.94 3.36
N MET A 79 2.29 -1.94 3.35
CA MET A 79 3.19 -2.22 4.46
C MET A 79 4.46 -1.40 4.29
N VAL A 80 4.94 -0.82 5.38
CA VAL A 80 6.18 -0.04 5.37
C VAL A 80 7.11 -0.59 6.46
N ASP A 81 8.40 -0.38 6.30
CA ASP A 81 9.40 -0.87 7.26
C ASP A 81 9.49 -0.01 8.52
N ASP A 82 9.16 1.28 8.41
CA ASP A 82 9.21 2.22 9.54
C ASP A 82 8.12 3.27 9.32
N LEU A 83 7.04 3.13 10.07
CA LEU A 83 5.87 4.00 9.89
C LEU A 83 6.18 5.46 10.20
N ASP A 84 6.88 5.73 11.29
CA ASP A 84 7.17 7.11 11.69
C ASP A 84 8.06 7.80 10.64
N ALA A 85 9.08 7.09 10.15
CA ALA A 85 9.95 7.61 9.10
C ALA A 85 9.18 7.83 7.80
N MET A 86 8.27 6.93 7.46
CA MET A 86 7.45 7.07 6.25
C MET A 86 6.53 8.29 6.34
N ILE A 87 5.90 8.53 7.48
CA ILE A 87 5.05 9.70 7.70
C ILE A 87 5.84 10.98 7.49
N GLU A 88 7.05 11.07 8.06
CA GLU A 88 7.91 12.24 7.88
C GLU A 88 8.30 12.43 6.41
N GLN A 89 8.61 11.33 5.72
CA GLN A 89 8.95 11.36 4.30
C GLN A 89 7.80 11.87 3.44
N ILE A 90 6.58 11.40 3.70
CA ILE A 90 5.38 11.84 2.99
C ILE A 90 5.13 13.33 3.21
N LYS A 91 5.24 13.80 4.45
CA LYS A 91 5.07 15.21 4.79
C LYS A 91 6.13 16.09 4.12
N ALA A 92 7.37 15.62 4.09
CA ALA A 92 8.48 16.35 3.46
C ALA A 92 8.24 16.56 1.96
N GLU A 93 7.48 15.65 1.33
CA GLU A 93 7.12 15.76 -0.09
C GLU A 93 5.86 16.59 -0.32
N GLY A 94 5.31 17.21 0.72
CA GLY A 94 4.16 18.11 0.62
C GLY A 94 2.82 17.38 0.51
N VAL A 95 2.77 16.10 0.83
CA VAL A 95 1.52 15.34 0.80
C VAL A 95 0.83 15.44 2.14
N GLU A 96 -0.45 15.80 2.11
CA GLU A 96 -1.26 15.94 3.32
C GLU A 96 -1.75 14.57 3.79
N MET A 97 -1.64 14.35 5.10
CA MET A 97 -2.11 13.12 5.72
C MET A 97 -3.55 13.25 6.18
N GLU A 98 -4.33 12.19 5.97
CA GLU A 98 -5.70 12.11 6.48
C GLU A 98 -5.71 11.32 7.80
N GLY A 99 -6.24 11.92 8.85
CA GLY A 99 -6.34 11.28 10.16
C GLY A 99 -5.02 11.17 10.91
N GLU A 100 -5.06 10.48 12.02
CA GLU A 100 -3.92 10.29 12.91
C GLU A 100 -3.47 8.83 12.90
N PRO A 101 -2.17 8.56 13.11
CA PRO A 101 -1.71 7.19 13.24
C PRO A 101 -2.37 6.48 14.41
N MET A 102 -2.68 5.20 14.20
CA MET A 102 -3.25 4.34 15.24
C MET A 102 -2.35 3.15 15.49
N THR A 103 -2.32 2.69 16.74
CA THR A 103 -1.62 1.45 17.10
C THR A 103 -2.64 0.43 17.60
N GLU A 104 -2.66 -0.72 16.92
CA GLU A 104 -3.56 -1.83 17.27
C GLU A 104 -2.74 -3.02 17.76
N SER A 105 -3.38 -3.89 18.51
CA SER A 105 -2.70 -5.08 19.05
C SER A 105 -2.24 -6.06 17.97
N TYR A 106 -2.83 -5.99 16.79
CA TYR A 106 -2.49 -6.84 15.67
C TYR A 106 -1.61 -6.14 14.61
N GLY A 107 -1.13 -4.93 14.87
CA GLY A 107 -0.21 -4.24 13.96
C GLY A 107 -0.52 -2.83 13.50
#